data_a8c0d6accafcfa23b6a0b9ea23b7d96b
#
_entry.id   a8c0d6accafcfa23b6a0b9ea23b7d96b
#
_cell.length_a   1.000
_cell.length_b   1.000
_cell.length_c   1.000
_cell.angle_alpha   90.00
_cell.angle_beta   90.00
_cell.angle_gamma   90.00
#
_symmetry.space_group_name_H-M   'P 1'
#
loop_
_entity.id
_entity.type
_entity.pdbx_description
1 polymer ?
#
loop_
_entity_poly.entity_id
_entity_poly.type
_entity_poly.pdbx_seq_one_letter_code
_entity_poly.pdbx_strand_id
1 'polypeptide(L)'
;MAGYKPTQLDEVRKVQTVGTDFSELLRKYEWVLVRNDSLPCGSQISEVLTPDEINSFLQGTKQYEDHRNYSWRNGLIMSILIQNSYNNGYNHFLLNTEALYKTNNFGFGIIGRKENPLFMSIEGEIWSKLGFGAKNCLFILNGGAGAQCGEKARFSEFRIEGFADLGCGWNAEDCTFKTSVWANIEQMRKNIPKSNTLIYFENGKEVIIK
;
A
#
# COMPACT_ATOMS: atom_id res chain seq x y z
N MET A 1 13.47 -17.67 2.96
CA MET A 1 13.41 -16.25 3.40
C MET A 1 14.78 -15.63 3.20
N ALA A 2 14.95 -14.79 2.18
CA ALA A 2 16.18 -14.00 2.03
C ALA A 2 16.03 -12.76 2.91
N GLY A 3 16.67 -12.76 4.07
CA GLY A 3 16.67 -11.63 4.98
C GLY A 3 17.28 -10.41 4.30
N TYR A 4 16.63 -9.28 4.42
CA TYR A 4 17.12 -7.98 4.01
C TYR A 4 18.49 -7.71 4.67
N LYS A 5 19.53 -7.46 3.85
CA LYS A 5 20.85 -7.11 4.36
C LYS A 5 20.92 -5.59 4.54
N PRO A 6 21.45 -5.06 5.69
CA PRO A 6 21.62 -3.61 5.89
C PRO A 6 22.40 -2.88 4.78
N THR A 7 23.26 -3.61 4.05
CA THR A 7 23.98 -3.10 2.88
C THR A 7 23.07 -2.64 1.72
N GLN A 8 21.82 -3.13 1.64
CA GLN A 8 20.89 -2.67 0.61
C GLN A 8 20.30 -1.28 0.94
N LEU A 9 20.19 -0.90 2.22
CA LEU A 9 19.79 0.46 2.61
C LEU A 9 20.84 1.51 2.18
N ASP A 10 22.13 1.16 2.28
CA ASP A 10 23.19 2.05 1.84
C ASP A 10 23.27 2.15 0.32
N GLU A 11 22.92 1.08 -0.40
CA GLU A 11 22.80 1.08 -1.85
C GLU A 11 21.59 1.88 -2.33
N VAL A 12 20.45 1.79 -1.64
CA VAL A 12 19.27 2.63 -1.92
C VAL A 12 19.56 4.10 -1.65
N ARG A 13 20.30 4.43 -0.58
CA ARG A 13 20.79 5.80 -0.34
C ARG A 13 21.75 6.29 -1.44
N LYS A 14 22.58 5.42 -2.00
CA LYS A 14 23.46 5.74 -3.13
C LYS A 14 22.67 5.93 -4.43
N VAL A 15 21.62 5.17 -4.64
CA VAL A 15 20.72 5.33 -5.81
C VAL A 15 19.97 6.67 -5.74
N GLN A 16 19.62 7.16 -4.55
CA GLN A 16 19.05 8.52 -4.38
C GLN A 16 20.02 9.64 -4.80
N THR A 17 21.33 9.37 -4.86
CA THR A 17 22.34 10.36 -5.29
C THR A 17 22.64 10.30 -6.78
N VAL A 18 22.08 9.37 -7.54
CA VAL A 18 22.38 9.16 -8.95
C VAL A 18 21.10 9.19 -9.80
N GLY A 19 20.41 10.32 -9.88
CA GLY A 19 19.40 10.44 -10.89
C GLY A 19 18.27 11.43 -10.65
N THR A 20 17.46 11.29 -9.61
CA THR A 20 16.29 12.15 -9.41
C THR A 20 16.49 13.06 -8.22
N ASP A 21 16.38 14.38 -8.45
CA ASP A 21 16.38 15.36 -7.38
C ASP A 21 14.99 15.43 -6.75
N PHE A 22 14.84 14.90 -5.55
CA PHE A 22 13.60 14.94 -4.77
C PHE A 22 13.48 16.17 -3.86
N SER A 23 14.38 17.15 -3.94
CA SER A 23 14.41 18.28 -3.01
C SER A 23 13.10 19.06 -2.94
N GLU A 24 12.49 19.36 -4.08
CA GLU A 24 11.19 20.04 -4.15
C GLU A 24 10.04 19.17 -3.61
N LEU A 25 10.03 17.88 -3.94
CA LEU A 25 9.04 16.95 -3.43
C LEU A 25 9.18 16.74 -1.92
N LEU A 26 10.42 16.64 -1.41
CA LEU A 26 10.68 16.57 0.05
C LEU A 26 10.19 17.83 0.77
N ARG A 27 10.40 19.00 0.20
CA ARG A 27 9.88 20.27 0.76
C ARG A 27 8.35 20.26 0.85
N LYS A 28 7.65 19.75 -0.17
CA LYS A 28 6.19 19.58 -0.14
C LYS A 28 5.76 18.51 0.87
N TYR A 29 6.52 17.42 0.96
CA TYR A 29 6.30 16.34 1.91
C TYR A 29 6.39 16.86 3.35
N GLU A 30 7.45 17.58 3.72
CA GLU A 30 7.63 18.22 5.03
C GLU A 30 6.47 19.16 5.35
N TRP A 31 6.08 20.00 4.39
CA TRP A 31 4.95 20.89 4.57
C TRP A 31 3.66 20.14 4.87
N VAL A 32 3.40 19.01 4.21
CA VAL A 32 2.25 18.15 4.51
C VAL A 32 2.37 17.54 5.90
N LEU A 33 3.56 17.10 6.33
CA LEU A 33 3.75 16.48 7.65
C LEU A 33 3.43 17.42 8.80
N VAL A 34 3.78 18.70 8.71
CA VAL A 34 3.63 19.66 9.82
C VAL A 34 2.21 20.24 9.96
N ARG A 35 1.37 20.14 8.93
CA ARG A 35 0.01 20.69 9.00
C ARG A 35 -0.88 19.92 9.98
N ASN A 36 -1.87 20.63 10.54
CA ASN A 36 -2.88 20.06 11.44
C ASN A 36 -4.23 19.81 10.77
N ASP A 37 -4.37 20.15 9.49
CA ASP A 37 -5.59 19.94 8.73
C ASP A 37 -5.77 18.48 8.33
N SER A 38 -7.00 18.06 8.19
CA SER A 38 -7.42 16.67 8.15
C SER A 38 -7.09 15.91 6.86
N LEU A 39 -6.63 16.58 5.78
CA LEU A 39 -6.25 15.90 4.53
C LEU A 39 -5.10 16.63 3.83
N PRO A 40 -4.09 15.91 3.31
CA PRO A 40 -3.19 16.50 2.34
C PRO A 40 -4.02 16.88 1.12
N CYS A 41 -4.01 18.17 0.77
CA CYS A 41 -4.56 18.62 -0.49
C CYS A 41 -3.79 17.92 -1.63
N GLY A 42 -4.42 16.97 -2.30
CA GLY A 42 -3.85 16.30 -3.47
C GLY A 42 -3.39 17.29 -4.56
N SER A 43 -3.91 18.52 -4.51
CA SER A 43 -3.51 19.60 -5.42
C SER A 43 -2.07 20.11 -5.24
N GLN A 44 -1.36 19.72 -4.17
CA GLN A 44 0.00 20.20 -3.92
C GLN A 44 1.08 19.20 -4.33
N ILE A 45 0.73 17.92 -4.43
CA ILE A 45 1.61 16.84 -4.90
C ILE A 45 1.12 16.46 -6.27
N SER A 46 1.75 17.02 -7.29
CA SER A 46 1.41 16.81 -8.70
C SER A 46 2.49 16.05 -9.47
N GLU A 47 3.53 15.64 -8.78
CA GLU A 47 4.67 14.94 -9.35
C GLU A 47 4.23 13.61 -9.92
N VAL A 48 4.82 13.29 -11.08
CA VAL A 48 4.73 12.00 -11.76
C VAL A 48 6.10 11.36 -11.65
N LEU A 49 6.17 10.24 -10.95
CA LEU A 49 7.40 9.49 -10.73
C LEU A 49 7.28 8.11 -11.37
N THR A 50 8.39 7.55 -11.81
CA THR A 50 8.44 6.13 -12.14
C THR A 50 8.19 5.27 -10.89
N PRO A 51 7.78 3.99 -11.02
CA PRO A 51 7.63 3.09 -9.89
C PRO A 51 8.90 2.98 -9.01
N ASP A 52 10.09 2.94 -9.61
CA ASP A 52 11.37 2.87 -8.90
C ASP A 52 11.66 4.17 -8.13
N GLU A 53 11.34 5.32 -8.72
CA GLU A 53 11.48 6.62 -8.04
C GLU A 53 10.51 6.75 -6.86
N ILE A 54 9.28 6.23 -6.97
CA ILE A 54 8.32 6.19 -5.85
C ILE A 54 8.89 5.34 -4.71
N ASN A 55 9.42 4.16 -5.01
CA ASN A 55 10.02 3.32 -3.97
C ASN A 55 11.27 3.98 -3.37
N SER A 56 12.11 4.61 -4.18
CA SER A 56 13.29 5.35 -3.71
C SER A 56 12.91 6.54 -2.82
N PHE A 57 11.88 7.31 -3.23
CA PHE A 57 11.34 8.40 -2.41
C PHE A 57 10.77 7.88 -1.09
N LEU A 58 10.00 6.78 -1.11
CA LEU A 58 9.48 6.11 0.08
C LEU A 58 10.60 5.79 1.08
N GLN A 59 11.73 5.22 0.61
CA GLN A 59 12.88 4.93 1.49
C GLN A 59 13.47 6.23 2.09
N GLY A 60 13.54 7.30 1.31
CA GLY A 60 14.00 8.60 1.77
C GLY A 60 13.13 9.22 2.88
N THR A 61 11.85 8.85 2.96
CA THR A 61 10.94 9.36 4.00
C THR A 61 11.25 8.82 5.38
N LYS A 62 12.07 7.77 5.51
CA LYS A 62 12.46 7.18 6.80
C LYS A 62 13.03 8.20 7.79
N GLN A 63 13.74 9.20 7.32
CA GLN A 63 14.27 10.28 8.16
C GLN A 63 13.21 11.04 8.96
N TYR A 64 11.93 10.91 8.61
CA TYR A 64 10.80 11.59 9.26
C TYR A 64 9.98 10.68 10.18
N GLU A 65 10.42 9.45 10.44
CA GLU A 65 9.65 8.44 11.22
C GLU A 65 9.27 8.90 12.63
N ASP A 66 10.09 9.76 13.25
CA ASP A 66 9.82 10.34 14.57
C ASP A 66 8.75 11.44 14.54
N HIS A 67 8.35 11.89 13.34
CA HIS A 67 7.32 12.91 13.25
C HIS A 67 5.94 12.30 13.54
N ARG A 68 5.17 12.90 14.48
CA ARG A 68 3.87 12.40 14.97
C ARG A 68 2.85 12.05 13.87
N ASN A 69 2.91 12.70 12.72
CA ASN A 69 1.99 12.52 11.60
C ASN A 69 2.55 11.56 10.53
N TYR A 70 3.78 11.08 10.68
CA TYR A 70 4.46 10.29 9.65
C TYR A 70 3.65 9.05 9.26
N SER A 71 3.34 8.19 10.23
CA SER A 71 2.71 6.90 9.94
C SER A 71 1.38 7.03 9.19
N TRP A 72 0.64 8.11 9.44
CA TRP A 72 -0.64 8.35 8.80
C TRP A 72 -0.51 9.04 7.45
N ARG A 73 0.37 10.03 7.32
CA ARG A 73 0.48 10.88 6.12
C ARG A 73 1.36 10.29 5.05
N ASN A 74 2.36 9.50 5.43
CA ASN A 74 3.27 8.88 4.47
C ASN A 74 2.52 8.05 3.43
N GLY A 75 1.66 7.12 3.85
CA GLY A 75 0.91 6.30 2.91
C GLY A 75 -0.10 7.09 2.07
N LEU A 76 -0.69 8.18 2.61
CA LEU A 76 -1.55 9.05 1.80
C LEU A 76 -0.77 9.76 0.68
N ILE A 77 0.42 10.28 0.99
CA ILE A 77 1.29 10.93 0.00
C ILE A 77 1.74 9.91 -1.05
N MET A 78 2.16 8.72 -0.62
CA MET A 78 2.49 7.64 -1.56
C MET A 78 1.29 7.28 -2.46
N SER A 79 0.08 7.24 -1.91
CA SER A 79 -1.14 6.96 -2.70
C SER A 79 -1.39 8.04 -3.75
N ILE A 80 -1.13 9.31 -3.45
CA ILE A 80 -1.23 10.41 -4.42
C ILE A 80 -0.18 10.25 -5.53
N LEU A 81 1.08 10.01 -5.17
CA LEU A 81 2.17 9.82 -6.15
C LEU A 81 1.88 8.63 -7.07
N ILE A 82 1.45 7.50 -6.49
CA ILE A 82 1.05 6.31 -7.24
C ILE A 82 -0.11 6.62 -8.20
N GLN A 83 -1.14 7.34 -7.73
CA GLN A 83 -2.27 7.70 -8.58
C GLN A 83 -1.86 8.64 -9.72
N ASN A 84 -0.99 9.63 -9.46
CA ASN A 84 -0.47 10.53 -10.49
C ASN A 84 0.31 9.74 -11.55
N SER A 85 1.18 8.83 -11.12
CA SER A 85 1.99 8.00 -12.00
C SER A 85 1.14 7.01 -12.80
N TYR A 86 0.11 6.43 -12.16
CA TYR A 86 -0.86 5.58 -12.85
C TYR A 86 -1.62 6.35 -13.96
N ASN A 87 -2.04 7.58 -13.69
CA ASN A 87 -2.72 8.41 -14.67
C ASN A 87 -1.81 8.78 -15.86
N ASN A 88 -0.49 8.66 -15.68
CA ASN A 88 0.53 8.87 -16.72
C ASN A 88 1.06 7.57 -17.34
N GLY A 89 0.41 6.43 -17.11
CA GLY A 89 0.64 5.18 -17.84
C GLY A 89 1.39 4.10 -17.05
N TYR A 90 1.89 4.36 -15.84
CA TYR A 90 2.49 3.33 -14.99
C TYR A 90 1.38 2.60 -14.24
N ASN A 91 1.33 1.28 -14.33
CA ASN A 91 0.29 0.51 -13.65
C ASN A 91 0.80 -0.53 -12.67
N HIS A 92 2.12 -0.66 -12.51
CA HIS A 92 2.76 -1.66 -11.64
C HIS A 92 3.76 -0.99 -10.70
N PHE A 93 3.52 -1.09 -9.38
CA PHE A 93 4.30 -0.44 -8.34
C PHE A 93 4.82 -1.49 -7.36
N LEU A 94 6.14 -1.51 -7.15
CA LEU A 94 6.83 -2.36 -6.17
C LEU A 94 7.30 -1.47 -5.02
N LEU A 95 6.83 -1.72 -3.82
CA LEU A 95 7.15 -0.92 -2.64
C LEU A 95 7.80 -1.82 -1.58
N ASN A 96 8.83 -1.31 -0.93
CA ASN A 96 9.42 -1.97 0.22
C ASN A 96 9.15 -1.15 1.49
N THR A 97 8.42 -1.74 2.45
CA THR A 97 8.10 -1.11 3.73
C THR A 97 8.78 -1.78 4.92
N GLU A 98 9.63 -2.82 4.70
CA GLU A 98 10.27 -3.57 5.78
C GLU A 98 11.13 -2.72 6.73
N ALA A 99 11.76 -1.68 6.17
CA ALA A 99 12.61 -0.79 6.96
C ALA A 99 11.85 0.40 7.57
N LEU A 100 10.55 0.52 7.32
CA LEU A 100 9.73 1.65 7.74
C LEU A 100 8.87 1.30 8.96
N TYR A 101 8.74 2.26 9.86
CA TYR A 101 7.96 2.07 11.08
C TYR A 101 6.51 2.51 10.90
N LYS A 102 5.55 1.64 11.26
CA LYS A 102 4.10 1.95 11.31
C LYS A 102 3.54 2.58 10.02
N THR A 103 3.72 1.93 8.90
CA THR A 103 3.15 2.36 7.62
C THR A 103 1.62 2.18 7.60
N ASN A 104 0.88 3.25 7.33
CA ASN A 104 -0.58 3.23 7.21
C ASN A 104 -1.07 3.87 5.90
N ASN A 105 -2.32 3.60 5.51
CA ASN A 105 -3.02 4.26 4.39
C ASN A 105 -2.40 4.09 2.99
N PHE A 106 -1.58 3.07 2.76
CA PHE A 106 -1.06 2.78 1.41
C PHE A 106 -2.19 2.37 0.47
N GLY A 107 -2.25 2.99 -0.70
CA GLY A 107 -3.33 2.74 -1.66
C GLY A 107 -4.69 3.30 -1.22
N PHE A 108 -4.73 4.27 -0.30
CA PHE A 108 -5.95 4.91 0.15
C PHE A 108 -6.64 5.65 -0.99
N GLY A 109 -7.85 5.22 -1.34
CA GLY A 109 -8.71 5.87 -2.33
C GLY A 109 -8.18 5.84 -3.77
N ILE A 110 -7.17 5.01 -4.08
CA ILE A 110 -6.65 4.91 -5.45
C ILE A 110 -7.64 4.22 -6.39
N ILE A 111 -7.62 4.64 -7.65
CA ILE A 111 -8.56 4.16 -8.66
C ILE A 111 -7.81 3.69 -9.90
N GLY A 112 -7.88 2.40 -10.17
CA GLY A 112 -7.47 1.79 -11.43
C GLY A 112 -8.61 1.79 -12.47
N ARG A 113 -8.31 1.36 -13.68
CA ARG A 113 -9.29 1.11 -14.75
C ARG A 113 -9.60 -0.39 -14.79
N LYS A 114 -10.81 -0.76 -15.17
CA LYS A 114 -11.20 -2.17 -15.25
C LYS A 114 -10.33 -2.96 -16.23
N GLU A 115 -10.01 -2.34 -17.36
CA GLU A 115 -9.23 -2.95 -18.46
C GLU A 115 -7.71 -2.90 -18.20
N ASN A 116 -7.27 -2.07 -17.26
CA ASN A 116 -5.88 -1.91 -16.87
C ASN A 116 -5.83 -1.64 -15.36
N PRO A 117 -6.00 -2.64 -14.51
CA PRO A 117 -5.99 -2.45 -13.05
C PRO A 117 -4.67 -1.87 -12.55
N LEU A 118 -4.73 -1.07 -11.50
CA LEU A 118 -3.55 -0.63 -10.79
C LEU A 118 -3.02 -1.78 -9.93
N PHE A 119 -1.79 -2.20 -10.17
CA PHE A 119 -1.11 -3.27 -9.44
C PHE A 119 -0.12 -2.69 -8.44
N MET A 120 -0.21 -3.13 -7.19
CA MET A 120 0.71 -2.75 -6.11
C MET A 120 1.20 -4.00 -5.38
N SER A 121 2.51 -4.25 -5.43
CA SER A 121 3.18 -5.27 -4.63
C SER A 121 3.96 -4.61 -3.51
N ILE A 122 3.83 -5.11 -2.30
CA ILE A 122 4.42 -4.52 -1.10
C ILE A 122 5.19 -5.61 -0.35
N GLU A 123 6.49 -5.37 -0.15
CA GLU A 123 7.32 -6.15 0.75
C GLU A 123 7.30 -5.51 2.14
N GLY A 124 6.94 -6.29 3.18
CA GLY A 124 6.80 -5.83 4.56
C GLY A 124 5.35 -5.68 5.01
N GLU A 125 5.13 -4.96 6.09
CA GLU A 125 3.83 -4.85 6.76
C GLU A 125 3.16 -3.50 6.52
N ILE A 126 1.83 -3.50 6.42
CA ILE A 126 1.01 -2.31 6.46
C ILE A 126 0.11 -2.37 7.70
N TRP A 127 0.29 -1.46 8.62
CA TRP A 127 -0.36 -1.49 9.94
C TRP A 127 -1.85 -1.19 9.90
N SER A 128 -2.31 -0.36 8.95
CA SER A 128 -3.74 -0.16 8.76
C SER A 128 -4.09 0.43 7.39
N LYS A 129 -5.32 0.20 6.96
CA LYS A 129 -5.98 0.82 5.81
C LYS A 129 -5.26 0.63 4.47
N LEU A 130 -4.58 -0.51 4.26
CA LEU A 130 -4.12 -0.88 2.93
C LEU A 130 -5.31 -0.92 1.97
N GLY A 131 -5.26 -0.14 0.88
CA GLY A 131 -6.30 -0.13 -0.14
C GLY A 131 -7.69 0.29 0.34
N PHE A 132 -7.79 1.09 1.43
CA PHE A 132 -9.07 1.61 1.89
C PHE A 132 -9.76 2.43 0.80
N GLY A 133 -10.97 2.05 0.41
CA GLY A 133 -11.73 2.73 -0.66
C GLY A 133 -11.13 2.60 -2.06
N ALA A 134 -10.16 1.72 -2.27
CA ALA A 134 -9.55 1.48 -3.58
C ALA A 134 -10.56 0.88 -4.58
N LYS A 135 -10.35 1.14 -5.87
CA LYS A 135 -11.22 0.61 -6.93
C LYS A 135 -10.40 0.10 -8.12
N ASN A 136 -10.77 -1.08 -8.63
CA ASN A 136 -10.10 -1.75 -9.76
C ASN A 136 -8.58 -1.87 -9.53
N CYS A 137 -8.17 -2.36 -8.36
CA CYS A 137 -6.79 -2.49 -7.96
C CYS A 137 -6.46 -3.94 -7.60
N LEU A 138 -5.19 -4.31 -7.76
CA LEU A 138 -4.63 -5.57 -7.30
C LEU A 138 -3.52 -5.27 -6.29
N PHE A 139 -3.68 -5.74 -5.07
CA PHE A 139 -2.69 -5.64 -3.99
C PHE A 139 -2.11 -7.01 -3.68
N ILE A 140 -0.78 -7.10 -3.69
CA ILE A 140 -0.05 -8.25 -3.15
C ILE A 140 0.78 -7.76 -1.98
N LEU A 141 0.55 -8.30 -0.80
CA LEU A 141 1.27 -7.96 0.42
C LEU A 141 2.03 -9.18 0.91
N ASN A 142 3.36 -9.14 0.79
CA ASN A 142 4.27 -10.18 1.27
C ASN A 142 4.62 -9.96 2.75
N GLY A 143 3.59 -9.69 3.55
CA GLY A 143 3.68 -9.39 4.99
C GLY A 143 2.30 -9.30 5.59
N GLY A 144 2.22 -8.72 6.79
CA GLY A 144 0.97 -8.57 7.52
C GLY A 144 0.16 -7.34 7.09
N ALA A 145 -1.16 -7.50 7.02
CA ALA A 145 -2.12 -6.42 6.87
C ALA A 145 -2.80 -6.15 8.21
N GLY A 146 -2.58 -4.99 8.77
CA GLY A 146 -3.29 -4.56 9.97
C GLY A 146 -4.75 -4.17 9.69
N ALA A 147 -5.35 -3.45 10.61
CA ALA A 147 -6.77 -3.16 10.59
C ALA A 147 -7.26 -2.44 9.32
N GLN A 148 -8.49 -2.75 8.90
CA GLN A 148 -9.21 -2.08 7.81
C GLN A 148 -8.57 -2.25 6.41
N CYS A 149 -7.80 -3.33 6.17
CA CYS A 149 -7.31 -3.66 4.84
C CYS A 149 -8.48 -3.90 3.88
N GLY A 150 -8.50 -3.21 2.75
CA GLY A 150 -9.57 -3.31 1.75
C GLY A 150 -10.94 -2.84 2.21
N GLU A 151 -11.05 -2.14 3.35
CA GLU A 151 -12.34 -1.56 3.76
C GLU A 151 -12.86 -0.61 2.70
N LYS A 152 -14.15 -0.73 2.35
CA LYS A 152 -14.83 0.05 1.30
C LYS A 152 -14.22 -0.06 -0.10
N ALA A 153 -13.31 -1.00 -0.32
CA ALA A 153 -12.78 -1.26 -1.65
C ALA A 153 -13.87 -1.81 -2.59
N ARG A 154 -13.69 -1.61 -3.89
CA ARG A 154 -14.60 -2.09 -4.92
C ARG A 154 -13.84 -2.70 -6.09
N PHE A 155 -14.33 -3.84 -6.60
CA PHE A 155 -13.78 -4.49 -7.80
C PHE A 155 -12.26 -4.70 -7.72
N SER A 156 -11.75 -5.05 -6.53
CA SER A 156 -10.33 -5.13 -6.25
C SER A 156 -9.94 -6.48 -5.69
N GLU A 157 -8.69 -6.87 -5.84
CA GLU A 157 -8.14 -8.09 -5.29
C GLU A 157 -7.07 -7.77 -4.24
N PHE A 158 -7.10 -8.51 -3.12
CA PHE A 158 -6.13 -8.42 -2.03
C PHE A 158 -5.56 -9.81 -1.77
N ARG A 159 -4.27 -10.00 -2.02
CA ARG A 159 -3.52 -11.18 -1.64
C ARG A 159 -2.61 -10.85 -0.47
N ILE A 160 -2.83 -11.50 0.67
CA ILE A 160 -2.14 -11.25 1.92
C ILE A 160 -1.45 -12.54 2.36
N GLU A 161 -0.12 -12.54 2.34
CA GLU A 161 0.68 -13.73 2.70
C GLU A 161 0.91 -13.83 4.21
N GLY A 162 0.88 -12.70 4.94
CA GLY A 162 0.99 -12.65 6.39
C GLY A 162 -0.36 -12.60 7.09
N PHE A 163 -0.32 -12.24 8.38
CA PHE A 163 -1.53 -12.08 9.20
C PHE A 163 -2.36 -10.87 8.77
N ALA A 164 -3.69 -11.02 8.74
CA ALA A 164 -4.63 -9.92 8.52
C ALA A 164 -5.44 -9.65 9.78
N ASP A 165 -5.51 -8.38 10.19
CA ASP A 165 -6.16 -7.94 11.41
C ASP A 165 -7.66 -7.61 11.17
N LEU A 166 -8.32 -7.16 12.24
CA LEU A 166 -9.77 -6.87 12.29
C LEU A 166 -10.22 -5.86 11.21
N GLY A 167 -11.40 -6.09 10.64
CA GLY A 167 -12.02 -5.20 9.67
C GLY A 167 -11.49 -5.33 8.25
N CYS A 168 -10.64 -6.34 7.96
CA CYS A 168 -10.24 -6.64 6.60
C CYS A 168 -11.49 -6.94 5.75
N GLY A 169 -11.63 -6.23 4.62
CA GLY A 169 -12.76 -6.36 3.69
C GLY A 169 -14.08 -5.77 4.19
N TRP A 170 -14.09 -5.02 5.26
CA TRP A 170 -15.32 -4.42 5.80
C TRP A 170 -15.94 -3.44 4.79
N ASN A 171 -17.25 -3.59 4.52
CA ASN A 171 -17.97 -2.79 3.51
C ASN A 171 -17.35 -2.83 2.10
N ALA A 172 -16.52 -3.83 1.79
CA ALA A 172 -16.02 -4.04 0.43
C ALA A 172 -17.14 -4.57 -0.49
N GLU A 173 -17.06 -4.26 -1.79
CA GLU A 173 -18.02 -4.71 -2.79
C GLU A 173 -17.30 -5.34 -3.98
N ASP A 174 -17.72 -6.54 -4.38
CA ASP A 174 -17.19 -7.29 -5.53
C ASP A 174 -15.66 -7.41 -5.53
N CYS A 175 -15.10 -7.64 -4.35
CA CYS A 175 -13.67 -7.82 -4.14
C CYS A 175 -13.33 -9.30 -3.93
N THR A 176 -12.07 -9.65 -4.21
CA THR A 176 -11.49 -10.96 -3.89
C THR A 176 -10.42 -10.80 -2.82
N PHE A 177 -10.51 -11.61 -1.76
CA PHE A 177 -9.51 -11.68 -0.70
C PHE A 177 -8.86 -13.05 -0.70
N LYS A 178 -7.54 -13.11 -0.83
CA LYS A 178 -6.76 -14.33 -0.90
C LYS A 178 -5.73 -14.38 0.23
N THR A 179 -5.61 -15.50 0.92
CA THR A 179 -4.61 -15.69 1.99
C THR A 179 -4.22 -17.14 2.16
N SER A 180 -2.99 -17.39 2.58
CA SER A 180 -2.48 -18.71 2.99
C SER A 180 -2.58 -18.93 4.52
N VAL A 181 -3.04 -17.95 5.29
CA VAL A 181 -3.18 -18.01 6.74
C VAL A 181 -4.62 -18.33 7.13
N TRP A 182 -4.87 -19.54 7.68
CA TRP A 182 -6.21 -19.99 8.03
C TRP A 182 -6.91 -19.08 9.06
N ALA A 183 -6.17 -18.53 10.02
CA ALA A 183 -6.74 -17.59 11.00
C ALA A 183 -7.35 -16.35 10.34
N ASN A 184 -6.78 -15.87 9.22
CA ASN A 184 -7.36 -14.78 8.44
C ASN A 184 -8.72 -15.17 7.87
N ILE A 185 -8.86 -16.41 7.37
CA ILE A 185 -10.11 -16.94 6.81
C ILE A 185 -11.23 -16.91 7.85
N GLU A 186 -10.95 -17.42 9.06
CA GLU A 186 -11.95 -17.43 10.15
C GLU A 186 -12.44 -16.03 10.52
N GLN A 187 -11.52 -15.07 10.50
CA GLN A 187 -11.80 -13.68 10.82
C GLN A 187 -12.53 -12.95 9.70
N MET A 188 -12.01 -13.04 8.47
CA MET A 188 -12.59 -12.38 7.30
C MET A 188 -13.99 -12.89 6.97
N ARG A 189 -14.24 -14.20 7.13
CA ARG A 189 -15.54 -14.82 6.85
C ARG A 189 -16.70 -14.16 7.60
N LYS A 190 -16.44 -13.62 8.78
CA LYS A 190 -17.46 -12.94 9.61
C LYS A 190 -17.72 -11.50 9.15
N ASN A 191 -16.72 -10.85 8.56
CA ASN A 191 -16.71 -9.41 8.31
C ASN A 191 -16.94 -9.04 6.85
N ILE A 192 -16.53 -9.91 5.92
CA ILE A 192 -16.62 -9.64 4.48
C ILE A 192 -18.07 -9.76 4.00
N PRO A 193 -18.64 -8.76 3.31
CA PRO A 193 -19.97 -8.83 2.68
C PRO A 193 -20.09 -9.96 1.66
N LYS A 194 -21.35 -10.40 1.39
CA LYS A 194 -21.64 -11.57 0.53
C LYS A 194 -21.26 -11.38 -0.95
N SER A 195 -21.13 -10.16 -1.42
CA SER A 195 -20.69 -9.86 -2.80
C SER A 195 -19.23 -10.19 -3.05
N ASN A 196 -18.45 -10.44 -2.00
CA ASN A 196 -17.01 -10.67 -2.11
C ASN A 196 -16.67 -12.15 -2.12
N THR A 197 -15.52 -12.48 -2.74
CA THR A 197 -14.96 -13.83 -2.77
C THR A 197 -13.81 -13.93 -1.77
N LEU A 198 -13.82 -15.01 -0.98
CA LEU A 198 -12.76 -15.34 -0.04
C LEU A 198 -12.09 -16.65 -0.46
N ILE A 199 -10.79 -16.62 -0.69
CA ILE A 199 -9.99 -17.74 -1.18
C ILE A 199 -8.88 -18.06 -0.17
N TYR A 200 -8.76 -19.35 0.14
CA TYR A 200 -7.66 -19.92 0.91
C TYR A 200 -6.69 -20.64 -0.02
N PHE A 201 -5.41 -20.40 0.16
CA PHE A 201 -4.36 -21.19 -0.51
C PHE A 201 -3.96 -22.37 0.35
N GLU A 202 -4.31 -23.57 -0.08
CA GLU A 202 -3.93 -24.81 0.56
C GLU A 202 -3.03 -25.65 -0.36
N ASN A 203 -1.79 -25.89 0.05
CA ASN A 203 -0.83 -26.70 -0.72
C ASN A 203 -0.68 -26.22 -2.19
N GLY A 204 -0.64 -24.90 -2.40
CA GLY A 204 -0.51 -24.27 -3.72
C GLY A 204 -1.79 -24.28 -4.56
N LYS A 205 -2.93 -24.70 -4.01
CA LYS A 205 -4.24 -24.71 -4.68
C LYS A 205 -5.17 -23.67 -4.08
N GLU A 206 -5.96 -23.02 -4.93
CA GLU A 206 -7.02 -22.09 -4.50
C GLU A 206 -8.27 -22.90 -4.07
N VAL A 207 -8.74 -22.62 -2.84
CA VAL A 207 -9.99 -23.17 -2.29
C VAL A 207 -10.91 -21.98 -2.02
N ILE A 208 -12.04 -21.93 -2.74
CA ILE A 208 -13.04 -20.88 -2.54
C ILE A 208 -13.83 -21.22 -1.27
N ILE A 209 -13.80 -20.29 -0.30
CA ILE A 209 -14.46 -20.41 1.00
C ILE A 209 -15.82 -19.73 1.00
N LYS A 210 -15.95 -18.64 0.24
CA LYS A 210 -17.16 -17.81 0.19
C LYS A 210 -17.29 -17.12 -1.16
#